data_c9cbed3d2ff4c389aec3c5203cd6b669
#
_entry.id   c9cbed3d2ff4c389aec3c5203cd6b669
#
_cell.length_a   1.000
_cell.length_b   1.000
_cell.length_c   1.000
_cell.angle_alpha   90.00
_cell.angle_beta   90.00
_cell.angle_gamma   90.00
#
_symmetry.space_group_name_H-M   'P 1'
#
loop_
_entity.id
_entity.type
_entity.pdbx_description
1 polymer ?
#
loop_
_entity_poly.entity_id
_entity_poly.type
_entity_poly.pdbx_seq_one_letter_code
_entity_poly.pdbx_strand_id
1 'polypeptide(L)'
;MKTDICIIGGGVIGLYSAYALHSRGLKVAVIDRGEFGMQCTAAAGGILSPLLPWDYSKNINDLCRHASPLYKKLGKQLLSQTGIDIEYEINGLMVIADEYADTHKIWCRNNQIVTESANHSDKQISSQLIENSLLLPELSQLNPRRLVEGLCQYLLDHGVVLYKQTEVDSLLQQQGQVTGIECRHGEINAKAVLWATGAWAAELALLGNQIKAPEVRPIRGQAIAFDGQGINLDHILIHKGHYLLQRKDGSILAGSTLEDVGYNNDVTEPAKNDLLERSISIIPKLKDQKILRQWSGLRPASINKEPLIGAVGTIAGLFINSGHHRYGITMAPSSAEQVADQIMHYLITADNPEVV
;
A
#
# COMPACT_ATOMS: atom_id res chain seq x y z
N MET A 1 29.23 -3.79 5.84
CA MET A 1 28.64 -2.47 6.12
C MET A 1 28.00 -2.48 7.50
N LYS A 2 27.86 -1.32 8.21
CA LYS A 2 27.20 -1.25 9.51
C LYS A 2 26.09 -0.18 9.48
N THR A 3 24.88 -0.57 9.91
CA THR A 3 23.68 0.31 9.98
C THR A 3 22.94 0.05 11.31
N ASP A 4 22.00 0.87 11.70
CA ASP A 4 21.14 0.58 12.86
C ASP A 4 20.02 -0.39 12.47
N ILE A 5 19.42 -0.19 11.29
CA ILE A 5 18.31 -0.99 10.77
C ILE A 5 18.57 -1.42 9.33
N CYS A 6 18.32 -2.70 9.07
CA CYS A 6 18.22 -3.24 7.72
C CYS A 6 16.75 -3.58 7.42
N ILE A 7 16.19 -3.00 6.35
CA ILE A 7 14.81 -3.25 5.90
C ILE A 7 14.85 -4.12 4.66
N ILE A 8 14.17 -5.26 4.69
CA ILE A 8 14.07 -6.20 3.57
C ILE A 8 12.70 -6.02 2.92
N GLY A 9 12.72 -5.54 1.66
CA GLY A 9 11.54 -5.20 0.88
C GLY A 9 11.41 -3.70 0.64
N GLY A 10 11.53 -3.30 -0.63
CA GLY A 10 11.46 -1.91 -1.11
C GLY A 10 10.10 -1.53 -1.69
N GLY A 11 9.01 -2.15 -1.21
CA GLY A 11 7.65 -1.68 -1.45
C GLY A 11 7.31 -0.45 -0.62
N VAL A 12 6.08 0.10 -0.79
CA VAL A 12 5.64 1.29 -0.04
C VAL A 12 5.79 1.12 1.47
N ILE A 13 5.55 -0.07 2.02
CA ILE A 13 5.65 -0.34 3.44
C ILE A 13 7.10 -0.22 3.90
N GLY A 14 8.05 -0.86 3.20
CA GLY A 14 9.47 -0.79 3.56
C GLY A 14 10.05 0.62 3.37
N LEU A 15 9.73 1.29 2.26
CA LEU A 15 10.22 2.65 1.99
C LEU A 15 9.64 3.69 2.97
N TYR A 16 8.34 3.57 3.33
CA TYR A 16 7.76 4.46 4.33
C TYR A 16 8.32 4.18 5.74
N SER A 17 8.57 2.90 6.07
CA SER A 17 9.25 2.53 7.32
C SER A 17 10.69 3.08 7.35
N ALA A 18 11.41 3.05 6.22
CA ALA A 18 12.73 3.66 6.10
C ALA A 18 12.67 5.18 6.35
N TYR A 19 11.69 5.85 5.74
CA TYR A 19 11.46 7.28 5.96
C TYR A 19 11.18 7.58 7.44
N ALA A 20 10.29 6.83 8.09
CA ALA A 20 9.92 7.02 9.49
C ALA A 20 11.10 6.79 10.45
N LEU A 21 11.90 5.73 10.23
CA LEU A 21 13.07 5.40 11.05
C LEU A 21 14.23 6.38 10.81
N HIS A 22 14.49 6.74 9.56
CA HIS A 22 15.50 7.75 9.23
C HIS A 22 15.16 9.12 9.84
N SER A 23 13.88 9.53 9.81
CA SER A 23 13.42 10.78 10.44
C SER A 23 13.61 10.80 11.96
N ARG A 24 13.81 9.62 12.59
CA ARG A 24 14.16 9.47 14.01
C ARG A 24 15.68 9.41 14.26
N GLY A 25 16.49 9.66 13.22
CA GLY A 25 17.94 9.74 13.30
C GLY A 25 18.69 8.40 13.17
N LEU A 26 18.00 7.31 12.80
CA LEU A 26 18.63 6.02 12.60
C LEU A 26 19.33 5.93 11.23
N LYS A 27 20.44 5.18 11.20
CA LYS A 27 21.08 4.76 9.95
C LYS A 27 20.32 3.57 9.39
N VAL A 28 19.74 3.73 8.19
CA VAL A 28 18.88 2.74 7.57
C VAL A 28 19.49 2.25 6.26
N ALA A 29 19.36 0.95 5.98
CA ALA A 29 19.58 0.34 4.68
C ALA A 29 18.29 -0.36 4.24
N VAL A 30 17.91 -0.23 2.96
CA VAL A 30 16.77 -0.94 2.36
C VAL A 30 17.30 -1.87 1.27
N ILE A 31 16.88 -3.12 1.30
CA ILE A 31 17.29 -4.15 0.34
C ILE A 31 16.04 -4.71 -0.35
N ASP A 32 16.05 -4.81 -1.68
CA ASP A 32 15.01 -5.49 -2.45
C ASP A 32 15.63 -6.36 -3.54
N ARG A 33 15.07 -7.55 -3.73
CA ARG A 33 15.52 -8.47 -4.77
C ARG A 33 15.22 -8.00 -6.19
N GLY A 34 14.25 -7.06 -6.33
CA GLY A 34 13.88 -6.43 -7.59
C GLY A 34 14.14 -4.93 -7.61
N GLU A 35 13.40 -4.23 -8.46
CA GLU A 35 13.33 -2.77 -8.46
C GLU A 35 12.33 -2.32 -7.39
N PHE A 36 12.63 -1.21 -6.73
CA PHE A 36 11.79 -0.68 -5.66
C PHE A 36 10.36 -0.38 -6.12
N GLY A 37 9.39 -0.83 -5.33
CA GLY A 37 7.97 -0.59 -5.53
C GLY A 37 7.34 -1.26 -6.75
N MET A 38 8.07 -2.03 -7.55
CA MET A 38 7.58 -2.55 -8.84
C MET A 38 6.66 -3.77 -8.75
N GLN A 39 6.39 -4.26 -7.53
CA GLN A 39 5.45 -5.35 -7.28
C GLN A 39 4.04 -4.80 -6.95
N CYS A 40 3.44 -5.22 -5.84
CA CYS A 40 2.10 -4.83 -5.42
C CYS A 40 1.87 -3.31 -5.39
N THR A 41 2.89 -2.53 -4.99
CA THR A 41 2.79 -1.06 -4.89
C THR A 41 2.53 -0.42 -6.25
N ALA A 42 3.30 -0.77 -7.28
CA ALA A 42 3.13 -0.22 -8.63
C ALA A 42 1.81 -0.66 -9.30
N ALA A 43 1.24 -1.78 -8.85
CA ALA A 43 -0.02 -2.31 -9.36
C ALA A 43 -1.26 -1.67 -8.69
N ALA A 44 -1.08 -0.96 -7.59
CA ALA A 44 -2.19 -0.40 -6.82
C ALA A 44 -2.84 0.82 -7.48
N GLY A 45 -4.15 0.99 -7.26
CA GLY A 45 -4.88 2.17 -7.69
C GLY A 45 -4.55 3.46 -6.93
N GLY A 46 -3.93 3.38 -5.76
CA GLY A 46 -3.54 4.56 -4.97
C GLY A 46 -4.69 5.30 -4.29
N ILE A 47 -5.82 4.67 -4.11
CA ILE A 47 -6.96 5.20 -3.36
C ILE A 47 -6.61 5.19 -1.87
N LEU A 48 -6.76 6.34 -1.21
CA LEU A 48 -6.42 6.52 0.20
C LEU A 48 -7.67 6.36 1.09
N SER A 49 -8.24 5.19 1.07
CA SER A 49 -9.35 4.75 1.91
C SER A 49 -9.41 3.23 1.92
N PRO A 50 -9.91 2.58 2.97
CA PRO A 50 -10.60 1.32 2.81
C PRO A 50 -11.78 1.58 1.87
N LEU A 51 -11.85 0.90 0.72
CA LEU A 51 -12.84 1.23 -0.34
C LEU A 51 -14.28 1.28 0.17
N LEU A 52 -14.61 0.41 1.10
CA LEU A 52 -15.90 0.36 1.79
C LEU A 52 -15.59 0.23 3.29
N PRO A 53 -15.36 1.35 4.01
CA PRO A 53 -14.82 1.33 5.37
C PRO A 53 -15.68 0.58 6.38
N TRP A 54 -16.98 0.46 6.16
CA TRP A 54 -17.90 -0.31 6.98
C TRP A 54 -17.72 -1.84 6.91
N ASP A 55 -17.02 -2.35 5.88
CA ASP A 55 -16.73 -3.78 5.71
C ASP A 55 -15.46 -4.22 6.48
N TYR A 56 -14.79 -3.31 7.18
CA TYR A 56 -13.50 -3.56 7.81
C TYR A 56 -13.54 -3.37 9.33
N SER A 57 -12.58 -4.02 9.98
CA SER A 57 -12.40 -3.90 11.43
C SER A 57 -12.07 -2.46 11.84
N LYS A 58 -12.29 -2.17 13.13
CA LYS A 58 -11.90 -0.89 13.72
C LYS A 58 -10.39 -0.63 13.56
N ASN A 59 -9.55 -1.68 13.74
CA ASN A 59 -8.10 -1.56 13.62
C ASN A 59 -7.66 -1.14 12.21
N ILE A 60 -8.24 -1.76 11.16
CA ILE A 60 -7.98 -1.36 9.77
C ILE A 60 -8.40 0.10 9.53
N ASN A 61 -9.58 0.49 10.01
CA ASN A 61 -10.07 1.85 9.86
C ASN A 61 -9.19 2.86 10.62
N ASP A 62 -8.72 2.52 11.81
CA ASP A 62 -7.81 3.38 12.59
C ASP A 62 -6.45 3.55 11.89
N LEU A 63 -5.87 2.49 11.34
CA LEU A 63 -4.64 2.56 10.54
C LEU A 63 -4.80 3.43 9.27
N CYS A 64 -6.00 3.46 8.69
CA CYS A 64 -6.28 4.24 7.48
C CYS A 64 -6.65 5.71 7.76
N ARG A 65 -7.16 6.01 8.97
CA ARG A 65 -7.80 7.30 9.33
C ARG A 65 -6.96 8.53 9.01
N HIS A 66 -5.65 8.44 9.23
CA HIS A 66 -4.74 9.59 9.08
C HIS A 66 -3.95 9.58 7.76
N ALA A 67 -4.25 8.65 6.85
CA ALA A 67 -3.48 8.51 5.61
C ALA A 67 -3.49 9.80 4.77
N SER A 68 -4.66 10.35 4.51
CA SER A 68 -4.83 11.51 3.62
C SER A 68 -4.03 12.73 4.10
N PRO A 69 -4.15 13.24 5.35
CA PRO A 69 -3.34 14.37 5.80
C PRO A 69 -1.84 14.06 5.86
N LEU A 70 -1.44 12.83 6.20
CA LEU A 70 -0.02 12.44 6.21
C LEU A 70 0.57 12.44 4.80
N TYR A 71 -0.14 11.90 3.81
CA TYR A 71 0.30 11.95 2.42
C TYR A 71 0.28 13.36 1.83
N LYS A 72 -0.67 14.21 2.23
CA LYS A 72 -0.65 15.64 1.84
C LYS A 72 0.63 16.33 2.33
N LYS A 73 1.03 16.07 3.58
CA LYS A 73 2.28 16.61 4.15
C LYS A 73 3.50 16.04 3.45
N LEU A 74 3.58 14.71 3.32
CA LEU A 74 4.68 14.02 2.64
C LEU A 74 4.80 14.46 1.18
N GLY A 75 3.69 14.57 0.44
CA GLY A 75 3.70 14.99 -0.97
C GLY A 75 4.28 16.38 -1.16
N LYS A 76 3.95 17.35 -0.28
CA LYS A 76 4.57 18.67 -0.29
C LYS A 76 6.07 18.62 -0.01
N GLN A 77 6.49 17.79 0.94
CA GLN A 77 7.91 17.60 1.28
C GLN A 77 8.68 16.98 0.12
N LEU A 78 8.18 15.90 -0.47
CA LEU A 78 8.82 15.24 -1.61
C LEU A 78 8.92 16.19 -2.80
N LEU A 79 7.85 16.90 -3.15
CA LEU A 79 7.88 17.87 -4.23
C LEU A 79 8.93 18.96 -4.00
N SER A 80 9.01 19.52 -2.79
CA SER A 80 9.97 20.59 -2.47
C SER A 80 11.42 20.13 -2.44
N GLN A 81 11.70 18.90 -2.04
CA GLN A 81 13.05 18.39 -1.84
C GLN A 81 13.59 17.56 -3.01
N THR A 82 12.71 16.89 -3.76
CA THR A 82 13.11 16.01 -4.87
C THR A 82 12.59 16.46 -6.23
N GLY A 83 11.67 17.43 -6.27
CA GLY A 83 10.98 17.83 -7.48
C GLY A 83 9.88 16.85 -7.94
N ILE A 84 9.60 15.78 -7.16
CA ILE A 84 8.69 14.71 -7.55
C ILE A 84 7.30 14.95 -6.92
N ASP A 85 6.30 15.24 -7.78
CA ASP A 85 4.88 15.30 -7.39
C ASP A 85 4.30 13.89 -7.32
N ILE A 86 3.80 13.49 -6.15
CA ILE A 86 3.12 12.20 -5.95
C ILE A 86 1.68 12.19 -6.47
N GLU A 87 1.24 13.28 -7.09
CA GLU A 87 -0.11 13.46 -7.63
C GLU A 87 -1.22 13.24 -6.56
N TYR A 88 -0.95 13.71 -5.34
CA TYR A 88 -1.96 13.67 -4.28
C TYR A 88 -3.11 14.62 -4.60
N GLU A 89 -4.33 14.09 -4.53
CA GLU A 89 -5.55 14.83 -4.85
C GLU A 89 -6.72 14.39 -3.96
N ILE A 90 -7.51 15.36 -3.46
CA ILE A 90 -8.79 15.11 -2.79
C ILE A 90 -9.88 15.26 -3.84
N ASN A 91 -10.39 14.16 -4.34
CA ASN A 91 -11.44 14.15 -5.35
C ASN A 91 -12.69 13.36 -4.90
N GLY A 92 -12.72 12.92 -3.65
CA GLY A 92 -13.83 12.16 -3.09
C GLY A 92 -13.98 10.76 -3.71
N LEU A 93 -14.81 9.95 -3.06
CA LEU A 93 -15.20 8.62 -3.53
C LEU A 93 -16.72 8.50 -3.54
N MET A 94 -17.27 8.18 -4.69
CA MET A 94 -18.70 7.95 -4.88
C MET A 94 -19.00 6.45 -4.92
N VAL A 95 -19.74 5.95 -3.95
CA VAL A 95 -20.32 4.59 -3.95
C VAL A 95 -21.63 4.67 -4.76
N ILE A 96 -21.65 4.01 -5.92
CA ILE A 96 -22.74 4.09 -6.90
C ILE A 96 -23.74 2.97 -6.63
N ALA A 97 -25.03 3.28 -6.73
CA ALA A 97 -26.15 2.35 -6.55
C ALA A 97 -25.99 1.51 -5.29
N ASP A 98 -25.82 2.20 -4.17
CA ASP A 98 -25.64 1.57 -2.86
C ASP A 98 -26.99 1.15 -2.27
N GLU A 99 -27.30 -0.13 -2.33
CA GLU A 99 -28.54 -0.70 -1.79
C GLU A 99 -28.69 -0.47 -0.27
N TYR A 100 -27.58 -0.21 0.43
CA TYR A 100 -27.50 0.03 1.87
C TYR A 100 -27.12 1.47 2.22
N ALA A 101 -27.30 2.41 1.31
CA ALA A 101 -26.84 3.81 1.44
C ALA A 101 -27.22 4.44 2.78
N ASP A 102 -28.44 4.23 3.28
CA ASP A 102 -28.88 4.83 4.56
C ASP A 102 -28.17 4.19 5.75
N THR A 103 -27.93 2.88 5.73
CA THR A 103 -27.14 2.18 6.75
C THR A 103 -25.69 2.67 6.74
N HIS A 104 -25.09 2.84 5.57
CA HIS A 104 -23.72 3.33 5.41
C HIS A 104 -23.61 4.81 5.82
N LYS A 105 -24.61 5.65 5.56
CA LYS A 105 -24.68 7.04 6.07
C LYS A 105 -24.69 7.07 7.61
N ILE A 106 -25.47 6.19 8.25
CA ILE A 106 -25.51 6.07 9.72
C ILE A 106 -24.13 5.63 10.23
N TRP A 107 -23.53 4.62 9.61
CA TRP A 107 -22.19 4.16 9.96
C TRP A 107 -21.14 5.29 9.84
N CYS A 108 -21.14 6.02 8.73
CA CYS A 108 -20.26 7.17 8.51
C CYS A 108 -20.42 8.24 9.58
N ARG A 109 -21.67 8.60 9.91
CA ARG A 109 -21.97 9.57 10.98
C ARG A 109 -21.41 9.13 12.32
N ASN A 110 -21.57 7.84 12.69
CA ASN A 110 -21.05 7.28 13.95
C ASN A 110 -19.52 7.25 13.99
N ASN A 111 -18.86 7.23 12.84
CA ASN A 111 -17.40 7.23 12.68
C ASN A 111 -16.83 8.60 12.29
N GLN A 112 -17.63 9.66 12.33
CA GLN A 112 -17.24 11.05 12.01
C GLN A 112 -16.69 11.22 10.59
N ILE A 113 -17.23 10.44 9.63
CA ILE A 113 -16.92 10.55 8.21
C ILE A 113 -17.99 11.40 7.54
N VAL A 114 -17.56 12.44 6.85
CA VAL A 114 -18.45 13.34 6.08
C VAL A 114 -19.03 12.59 4.90
N THR A 115 -20.34 12.73 4.69
CA THR A 115 -21.04 12.17 3.55
C THR A 115 -21.93 13.22 2.90
N GLU A 116 -22.06 13.16 1.58
CA GLU A 116 -22.95 13.99 0.79
C GLU A 116 -23.84 13.10 -0.08
N SER A 117 -25.03 13.60 -0.43
CA SER A 117 -25.82 12.96 -1.47
C SER A 117 -25.18 13.27 -2.82
N ALA A 118 -24.97 12.26 -3.64
CA ALA A 118 -24.47 12.48 -4.98
C ALA A 118 -25.44 13.34 -5.77
N ASN A 119 -24.98 14.47 -6.30
CA ASN A 119 -25.78 15.28 -7.20
C ASN A 119 -25.91 14.53 -8.55
N HIS A 120 -27.12 14.54 -9.12
CA HIS A 120 -27.44 13.89 -10.41
C HIS A 120 -26.73 14.52 -11.64
N SER A 121 -25.67 15.28 -11.43
CA SER A 121 -25.03 16.09 -12.48
C SER A 121 -24.01 15.37 -13.33
N ASP A 122 -23.50 14.20 -12.93
CA ASP A 122 -22.51 13.48 -13.71
C ASP A 122 -23.17 12.70 -14.87
N LYS A 123 -23.34 13.40 -15.99
CA LYS A 123 -23.94 12.86 -17.23
C LYS A 123 -23.17 11.70 -17.86
N GLN A 124 -22.03 11.34 -17.34
CA GLN A 124 -21.15 10.27 -17.87
C GLN A 124 -21.46 8.93 -17.22
N ILE A 125 -21.96 8.94 -15.99
CA ILE A 125 -22.41 7.73 -15.30
C ILE A 125 -23.76 7.29 -15.87
N SER A 126 -23.94 5.98 -16.01
CA SER A 126 -25.24 5.41 -16.38
C SER A 126 -26.33 5.89 -15.44
N SER A 127 -27.39 6.52 -16.01
CA SER A 127 -28.47 7.13 -15.22
C SER A 127 -29.15 6.15 -14.25
N GLN A 128 -29.17 4.87 -14.56
CA GLN A 128 -29.73 3.79 -13.74
C GLN A 128 -28.91 3.56 -12.45
N LEU A 129 -27.63 4.00 -12.40
CA LEU A 129 -26.72 3.77 -11.27
C LEU A 129 -26.58 4.99 -10.35
N ILE A 130 -27.12 6.15 -10.71
CA ILE A 130 -26.95 7.38 -9.91
C ILE A 130 -27.86 7.37 -8.67
N GLU A 131 -29.00 6.70 -8.75
CA GLU A 131 -29.92 6.62 -7.61
C GLU A 131 -29.25 5.92 -6.41
N ASN A 132 -29.48 6.44 -5.20
CA ASN A 132 -28.91 5.94 -3.94
C ASN A 132 -27.38 5.96 -3.88
N SER A 133 -26.72 6.85 -4.61
CA SER A 133 -25.26 7.00 -4.51
C SER A 133 -24.87 7.81 -3.28
N LEU A 134 -23.75 7.41 -2.66
CA LEU A 134 -23.18 8.02 -1.47
C LEU A 134 -21.80 8.60 -1.80
N LEU A 135 -21.63 9.90 -1.63
CA LEU A 135 -20.34 10.58 -1.80
C LEU A 135 -19.63 10.73 -0.46
N LEU A 136 -18.36 10.34 -0.42
CA LEU A 136 -17.39 10.55 0.66
C LEU A 136 -16.38 11.62 0.17
N PRO A 137 -16.65 12.92 0.38
CA PRO A 137 -15.95 14.01 -0.34
C PRO A 137 -14.49 14.20 0.08
N GLU A 138 -14.11 13.78 1.28
CA GLU A 138 -12.76 13.97 1.82
C GLU A 138 -11.76 12.89 1.40
N LEU A 139 -12.23 11.87 0.69
CA LEU A 139 -11.34 10.81 0.25
C LEU A 139 -10.44 11.26 -0.90
N SER A 140 -9.24 10.70 -0.94
CA SER A 140 -8.17 11.16 -1.81
C SER A 140 -7.50 10.00 -2.56
N GLN A 141 -6.72 10.35 -3.55
CA GLN A 141 -5.85 9.43 -4.27
C GLN A 141 -4.43 9.99 -4.39
N LEU A 142 -3.51 9.12 -4.76
CA LEU A 142 -2.16 9.49 -5.18
C LEU A 142 -1.67 8.51 -6.26
N ASN A 143 -0.56 8.85 -6.92
CA ASN A 143 0.10 7.96 -7.85
C ASN A 143 1.15 7.11 -7.12
N PRO A 144 0.94 5.78 -6.97
CA PRO A 144 1.84 4.91 -6.20
C PRO A 144 3.26 4.83 -6.76
N ARG A 145 3.41 4.92 -8.09
CA ARG A 145 4.74 4.90 -8.75
C ARG A 145 5.52 6.17 -8.44
N ARG A 146 4.84 7.32 -8.51
CA ARG A 146 5.44 8.62 -8.17
C ARG A 146 5.77 8.72 -6.68
N LEU A 147 4.93 8.10 -5.80
CA LEU A 147 5.24 8.01 -4.38
C LEU A 147 6.54 7.23 -4.12
N VAL A 148 6.71 6.07 -4.75
CA VAL A 148 7.94 5.27 -4.62
C VAL A 148 9.15 6.04 -5.14
N GLU A 149 9.03 6.66 -6.32
CA GLU A 149 10.09 7.48 -6.91
C GLU A 149 10.51 8.60 -5.97
N GLY A 150 9.54 9.35 -5.42
CA GLY A 150 9.81 10.43 -4.48
C GLY A 150 10.44 9.97 -3.18
N LEU A 151 9.95 8.86 -2.60
CA LEU A 151 10.54 8.28 -1.39
C LEU A 151 11.97 7.79 -1.63
N CYS A 152 12.23 7.08 -2.74
CA CYS A 152 13.57 6.62 -3.07
C CYS A 152 14.55 7.78 -3.24
N GLN A 153 14.14 8.81 -4.00
CA GLN A 153 15.01 9.99 -4.21
C GLN A 153 15.27 10.70 -2.88
N TYR A 154 14.23 10.95 -2.08
CA TYR A 154 14.37 11.55 -0.76
C TYR A 154 15.35 10.77 0.12
N LEU A 155 15.19 9.45 0.22
CA LEU A 155 16.01 8.58 1.07
C LEU A 155 17.48 8.58 0.60
N LEU A 156 17.73 8.54 -0.71
CA LEU A 156 19.08 8.63 -1.28
C LEU A 156 19.76 9.97 -0.98
N ASP A 157 19.05 11.08 -1.17
CA ASP A 157 19.56 12.44 -0.92
C ASP A 157 19.91 12.65 0.56
N HIS A 158 19.31 11.87 1.46
CA HIS A 158 19.55 11.90 2.90
C HIS A 158 20.49 10.78 3.41
N GLY A 159 21.17 10.09 2.49
CA GLY A 159 22.22 9.12 2.86
C GLY A 159 21.72 7.74 3.29
N VAL A 160 20.44 7.42 3.08
CA VAL A 160 19.94 6.05 3.25
C VAL A 160 20.46 5.18 2.11
N VAL A 161 20.96 4.00 2.44
CA VAL A 161 21.52 3.08 1.45
C VAL A 161 20.41 2.21 0.87
N LEU A 162 20.26 2.25 -0.45
CA LEU A 162 19.25 1.49 -1.19
C LEU A 162 19.90 0.44 -2.09
N TYR A 163 19.74 -0.85 -1.76
CA TYR A 163 20.21 -1.98 -2.55
C TYR A 163 19.07 -2.59 -3.33
N LYS A 164 18.98 -2.26 -4.61
CA LYS A 164 18.04 -2.91 -5.55
C LYS A 164 18.65 -4.15 -6.18
N GLN A 165 17.80 -5.03 -6.73
CA GLN A 165 18.20 -6.27 -7.38
C GLN A 165 19.14 -7.11 -6.48
N THR A 166 18.91 -7.08 -5.17
CA THR A 166 19.74 -7.73 -4.16
C THR A 166 18.87 -8.62 -3.29
N GLU A 167 19.06 -9.92 -3.41
CA GLU A 167 18.40 -10.92 -2.58
C GLU A 167 19.15 -11.06 -1.26
N VAL A 168 18.41 -11.34 -0.20
CA VAL A 168 18.95 -11.66 1.12
C VAL A 168 19.08 -13.17 1.22
N ASP A 169 20.30 -13.66 1.43
CA ASP A 169 20.62 -15.09 1.48
C ASP A 169 20.34 -15.68 2.86
N SER A 170 20.64 -14.93 3.94
CA SER A 170 20.46 -15.40 5.32
C SER A 170 20.31 -14.24 6.32
N LEU A 171 19.74 -14.55 7.50
CA LEU A 171 19.78 -13.69 8.69
C LEU A 171 21.02 -14.03 9.52
N LEU A 172 21.83 -13.02 9.84
CA LEU A 172 22.92 -13.17 10.80
C LEU A 172 22.34 -13.09 12.22
N GLN A 173 22.70 -14.08 13.04
CA GLN A 173 22.19 -14.19 14.40
C GLN A 173 23.32 -14.58 15.37
N GLN A 174 23.26 -14.01 16.58
CA GLN A 174 24.11 -14.38 17.69
C GLN A 174 23.29 -14.43 18.98
N GLN A 175 23.36 -15.53 19.73
CA GLN A 175 22.66 -15.70 21.01
C GLN A 175 21.16 -15.38 20.99
N GLY A 176 20.43 -15.74 19.90
CA GLY A 176 19.00 -15.49 19.75
C GLY A 176 18.63 -14.07 19.35
N GLN A 177 19.62 -13.23 19.01
CA GLN A 177 19.44 -11.88 18.53
C GLN A 177 19.90 -11.75 17.08
N VAL A 178 19.15 -11.01 16.27
CA VAL A 178 19.60 -10.68 14.91
C VAL A 178 20.77 -9.69 14.99
N THR A 179 21.78 -9.89 14.15
CA THR A 179 22.97 -9.02 14.06
C THR A 179 23.16 -8.44 12.66
N GLY A 180 22.29 -8.81 11.72
CA GLY A 180 22.31 -8.32 10.34
C GLY A 180 21.79 -9.34 9.35
N ILE A 181 22.22 -9.18 8.11
CA ILE A 181 21.88 -10.04 6.98
C ILE A 181 23.13 -10.37 6.16
N GLU A 182 23.06 -11.45 5.39
CA GLU A 182 24.01 -11.78 4.34
C GLU A 182 23.33 -11.61 2.97
N CYS A 183 24.03 -11.06 2.00
CA CYS A 183 23.60 -10.91 0.62
C CYS A 183 24.81 -10.90 -0.32
N ARG A 184 24.59 -10.84 -1.63
CA ARG A 184 25.68 -10.80 -2.63
C ARG A 184 26.72 -9.68 -2.43
N HIS A 185 26.42 -8.65 -1.66
CA HIS A 185 27.35 -7.57 -1.30
C HIS A 185 28.12 -7.86 -0.01
N GLY A 186 28.03 -9.10 0.53
CA GLY A 186 28.55 -9.50 1.82
C GLY A 186 27.63 -9.16 2.98
N GLU A 187 28.18 -9.21 4.18
CA GLU A 187 27.43 -8.96 5.41
C GLU A 187 27.06 -7.49 5.59
N ILE A 188 25.81 -7.25 5.95
CA ILE A 188 25.29 -5.95 6.40
C ILE A 188 24.90 -6.11 7.86
N ASN A 189 25.77 -5.62 8.75
CA ASN A 189 25.54 -5.67 10.19
C ASN A 189 24.49 -4.61 10.59
N ALA A 190 23.48 -5.03 11.34
CA ALA A 190 22.41 -4.18 11.82
C ALA A 190 21.99 -4.59 13.24
N LYS A 191 21.58 -3.63 14.07
CA LYS A 191 21.03 -3.89 15.40
C LYS A 191 19.62 -4.50 15.35
N ALA A 192 18.86 -4.22 14.28
CA ALA A 192 17.57 -4.82 14.02
C ALA A 192 17.33 -5.00 12.52
N VAL A 193 16.44 -5.93 12.17
CA VAL A 193 15.98 -6.21 10.81
C VAL A 193 14.47 -6.09 10.74
N LEU A 194 13.96 -5.36 9.75
CA LEU A 194 12.54 -5.25 9.44
C LEU A 194 12.21 -6.03 8.17
N TRP A 195 11.33 -7.02 8.27
CA TRP A 195 10.82 -7.81 7.17
C TRP A 195 9.55 -7.18 6.57
N ALA A 196 9.66 -6.58 5.39
CA ALA A 196 8.59 -5.83 4.71
C ALA A 196 8.35 -6.33 3.26
N THR A 197 8.45 -7.65 3.04
CA THR A 197 8.46 -8.28 1.71
C THR A 197 7.07 -8.53 1.12
N GLY A 198 6.02 -7.94 1.70
CA GLY A 198 4.66 -8.00 1.16
C GLY A 198 4.15 -9.42 1.01
N ALA A 199 3.74 -9.82 -0.21
CA ALA A 199 3.18 -11.14 -0.49
C ALA A 199 4.16 -12.30 -0.24
N TRP A 200 5.44 -12.02 -0.16
CA TRP A 200 6.51 -13.00 0.12
C TRP A 200 6.90 -13.07 1.60
N ALA A 201 6.07 -12.54 2.49
CA ALA A 201 6.38 -12.53 3.92
C ALA A 201 6.63 -13.94 4.49
N ALA A 202 5.95 -14.96 3.99
CA ALA A 202 6.13 -16.34 4.41
C ALA A 202 7.55 -16.89 4.15
N GLU A 203 8.30 -16.32 3.19
CA GLU A 203 9.69 -16.70 2.89
C GLU A 203 10.66 -16.40 4.04
N LEU A 204 10.27 -15.57 5.01
CA LEU A 204 11.07 -15.32 6.22
C LEU A 204 11.47 -16.62 6.93
N ALA A 205 10.60 -17.62 6.91
CA ALA A 205 10.91 -18.93 7.52
C ALA A 205 12.06 -19.68 6.83
N LEU A 206 12.38 -19.33 5.59
CA LEU A 206 13.50 -19.94 4.85
C LEU A 206 14.86 -19.42 5.32
N LEU A 207 14.90 -18.26 5.98
CA LEU A 207 16.13 -17.62 6.44
C LEU A 207 16.58 -18.08 7.84
N GLY A 208 15.79 -18.93 8.53
CA GLY A 208 16.17 -19.44 9.84
C GLY A 208 15.24 -20.54 10.35
N ASN A 209 15.80 -21.65 10.79
CA ASN A 209 15.08 -22.87 11.21
C ASN A 209 14.12 -22.69 12.42
N GLN A 210 14.18 -21.55 13.11
CA GLN A 210 13.34 -21.26 14.30
C GLN A 210 12.25 -20.22 14.02
N ILE A 211 12.14 -19.74 12.78
CA ILE A 211 11.16 -18.72 12.40
C ILE A 211 9.91 -19.40 11.88
N LYS A 212 8.79 -19.23 12.60
CA LYS A 212 7.49 -19.63 12.06
C LYS A 212 7.14 -18.75 10.87
N ALA A 213 6.73 -19.37 9.76
CA ALA A 213 6.29 -18.63 8.59
C ALA A 213 5.16 -17.65 8.93
N PRO A 214 5.29 -16.35 8.62
CA PRO A 214 4.18 -15.43 8.75
C PRO A 214 2.99 -15.88 7.90
N GLU A 215 1.79 -15.83 8.47
CA GLU A 215 0.55 -16.29 7.83
C GLU A 215 0.04 -15.24 6.83
N VAL A 216 0.83 -15.01 5.78
CA VAL A 216 0.53 -14.11 4.67
C VAL A 216 0.57 -14.90 3.36
N ARG A 217 -0.44 -14.71 2.51
CA ARG A 217 -0.53 -15.34 1.19
C ARG A 217 -0.74 -14.31 0.09
N PRO A 218 -0.27 -14.59 -1.14
CA PRO A 218 -0.52 -13.74 -2.28
C PRO A 218 -1.98 -13.84 -2.75
N ILE A 219 -2.61 -12.69 -3.01
CA ILE A 219 -3.90 -12.60 -3.70
C ILE A 219 -3.73 -11.71 -4.92
N ARG A 220 -3.88 -12.31 -6.12
CA ARG A 220 -3.74 -11.58 -7.37
C ARG A 220 -4.88 -10.59 -7.55
N GLY A 221 -4.55 -9.41 -8.04
CA GLY A 221 -5.52 -8.44 -8.56
C GLY A 221 -5.06 -7.90 -9.88
N GLN A 222 -5.95 -7.95 -10.86
CA GLN A 222 -5.73 -7.39 -12.19
C GLN A 222 -6.47 -6.08 -12.34
N ALA A 223 -5.93 -5.18 -13.15
CA ALA A 223 -6.49 -3.90 -13.49
C ALA A 223 -6.19 -3.55 -14.95
N ILE A 224 -6.98 -2.64 -15.51
CA ILE A 224 -6.81 -2.08 -16.85
C ILE A 224 -6.78 -0.56 -16.81
N ALA A 225 -6.20 0.06 -17.82
CA ALA A 225 -6.26 1.51 -18.00
C ALA A 225 -6.80 1.81 -19.41
N PHE A 226 -7.72 2.76 -19.46
CA PHE A 226 -8.28 3.30 -20.70
C PHE A 226 -7.62 4.63 -21.04
N ASP A 227 -7.63 4.96 -22.34
CA ASP A 227 -7.52 6.33 -22.79
C ASP A 227 -8.77 7.08 -22.36
N GLY A 228 -8.63 8.06 -21.48
CA GLY A 228 -9.75 8.81 -20.94
C GLY A 228 -10.20 10.00 -21.79
N GLN A 229 -9.81 10.05 -23.08
CA GLN A 229 -10.12 11.19 -23.94
C GLN A 229 -11.62 11.48 -24.01
N GLY A 230 -12.01 12.70 -23.65
CA GLY A 230 -13.41 13.15 -23.65
C GLY A 230 -14.25 12.59 -22.49
N ILE A 231 -13.62 12.00 -21.48
CA ILE A 231 -14.22 11.60 -20.21
C ILE A 231 -13.53 12.36 -19.10
N ASN A 232 -14.32 12.91 -18.18
CA ASN A 232 -13.80 13.58 -16.98
C ASN A 232 -14.51 13.01 -15.76
N LEU A 233 -13.76 12.44 -14.82
CA LEU A 233 -14.26 11.89 -13.57
C LEU A 233 -13.94 12.85 -12.44
N ASP A 234 -14.94 13.51 -11.90
CA ASP A 234 -14.79 14.42 -10.75
C ASP A 234 -14.45 13.64 -9.47
N HIS A 235 -14.88 12.37 -9.39
CA HIS A 235 -14.70 11.50 -8.22
C HIS A 235 -14.16 10.13 -8.58
N ILE A 236 -13.57 9.46 -7.59
CA ILE A 236 -13.33 8.02 -7.64
C ILE A 236 -14.69 7.34 -7.58
N LEU A 237 -15.01 6.48 -8.55
CA LEU A 237 -16.27 5.74 -8.59
C LEU A 237 -16.06 4.32 -8.10
N ILE A 238 -17.00 3.81 -7.29
CA ILE A 238 -17.00 2.41 -6.87
C ILE A 238 -18.40 1.81 -7.00
N HIS A 239 -18.48 0.63 -7.62
CA HIS A 239 -19.70 -0.16 -7.75
C HIS A 239 -19.39 -1.64 -7.56
N LYS A 240 -20.04 -2.29 -6.57
CA LYS A 240 -19.84 -3.73 -6.28
C LYS A 240 -18.36 -4.16 -6.24
N GLY A 241 -17.53 -3.36 -5.57
CA GLY A 241 -16.09 -3.62 -5.42
C GLY A 241 -15.21 -3.33 -6.63
N HIS A 242 -15.80 -2.89 -7.76
CA HIS A 242 -15.09 -2.38 -8.92
C HIS A 242 -14.94 -0.87 -8.84
N TYR A 243 -13.74 -0.34 -9.07
CA TYR A 243 -13.47 1.10 -9.03
C TYR A 243 -13.06 1.64 -10.40
N LEU A 244 -13.40 2.90 -10.64
CA LEU A 244 -12.87 3.74 -11.70
C LEU A 244 -12.27 5.00 -11.09
N LEU A 245 -11.08 5.37 -11.52
CA LEU A 245 -10.45 6.63 -11.12
C LEU A 245 -9.68 7.23 -12.30
N GLN A 246 -9.63 8.55 -12.37
CA GLN A 246 -8.86 9.25 -13.40
C GLN A 246 -7.53 9.75 -12.84
N ARG A 247 -6.47 9.67 -13.65
CA ARG A 247 -5.14 10.19 -13.36
C ARG A 247 -4.95 11.58 -13.97
N LYS A 248 -3.93 12.30 -13.50
CA LYS A 248 -3.58 13.62 -14.06
C LYS A 248 -3.22 13.60 -15.55
N ASP A 249 -2.74 12.47 -16.07
CA ASP A 249 -2.48 12.26 -17.50
C ASP A 249 -3.75 12.01 -18.34
N GLY A 250 -4.91 12.00 -17.71
CA GLY A 250 -6.20 11.75 -18.33
C GLY A 250 -6.57 10.28 -18.41
N SER A 251 -5.66 9.34 -18.17
CA SER A 251 -5.99 7.90 -18.22
C SER A 251 -6.98 7.52 -17.12
N ILE A 252 -7.88 6.56 -17.42
CA ILE A 252 -8.85 6.03 -16.47
C ILE A 252 -8.45 4.62 -16.08
N LEU A 253 -8.15 4.44 -14.79
CA LEU A 253 -7.84 3.14 -14.21
C LEU A 253 -9.11 2.45 -13.74
N ALA A 254 -9.23 1.17 -14.09
CA ALA A 254 -10.35 0.30 -13.72
C ALA A 254 -9.83 -0.95 -13.00
N GLY A 255 -10.40 -1.27 -11.86
CA GLY A 255 -9.97 -2.42 -11.06
C GLY A 255 -10.98 -2.78 -9.96
N SER A 256 -10.81 -3.90 -9.37
CA SER A 256 -9.80 -4.91 -9.64
C SER A 256 -10.35 -6.31 -9.41
N THR A 257 -9.75 -7.30 -10.01
CA THR A 257 -10.06 -8.70 -9.68
C THR A 257 -9.55 -9.07 -8.28
N LEU A 258 -10.00 -10.21 -7.78
CA LEU A 258 -9.56 -10.82 -6.52
C LEU A 258 -9.45 -12.32 -6.73
N GLU A 259 -8.22 -12.83 -6.89
CA GLU A 259 -7.96 -14.19 -7.33
C GLU A 259 -6.94 -14.90 -6.42
N ASP A 260 -7.31 -16.04 -5.87
CA ASP A 260 -6.42 -16.90 -5.07
C ASP A 260 -5.73 -17.91 -6.01
N VAL A 261 -4.60 -17.54 -6.57
CA VAL A 261 -3.85 -18.30 -7.58
C VAL A 261 -2.37 -18.47 -7.20
N GLY A 262 -2.07 -18.36 -5.91
CA GLY A 262 -0.70 -18.39 -5.42
C GLY A 262 0.14 -17.26 -6.00
N TYR A 263 1.39 -17.52 -6.31
CA TYR A 263 2.33 -16.53 -6.83
C TYR A 263 2.21 -16.27 -8.35
N ASN A 264 1.19 -16.85 -9.02
CA ASN A 264 0.97 -16.55 -10.43
C ASN A 264 0.52 -15.10 -10.61
N ASN A 265 1.35 -14.28 -11.24
CA ASN A 265 1.11 -12.85 -11.49
C ASN A 265 0.80 -12.53 -12.96
N ASP A 266 0.46 -13.53 -13.77
CA ASP A 266 0.11 -13.33 -15.18
C ASP A 266 -1.25 -12.62 -15.32
N VAL A 267 -1.37 -11.75 -16.33
CA VAL A 267 -2.64 -11.17 -16.73
C VAL A 267 -3.43 -12.15 -17.60
N THR A 268 -4.77 -12.08 -17.57
CA THR A 268 -5.63 -13.01 -18.31
C THR A 268 -6.69 -12.28 -19.10
N GLU A 269 -7.03 -12.80 -20.29
CA GLU A 269 -8.11 -12.25 -21.12
C GLU A 269 -9.50 -12.29 -20.45
N PRO A 270 -9.89 -13.35 -19.72
CA PRO A 270 -11.15 -13.33 -18.98
C PRO A 270 -11.25 -12.18 -17.96
N ALA A 271 -10.18 -11.91 -17.21
CA ALA A 271 -10.14 -10.79 -16.26
C ALA A 271 -10.25 -9.44 -16.97
N LYS A 272 -9.56 -9.27 -18.11
CA LYS A 272 -9.65 -8.05 -18.90
C LYS A 272 -11.08 -7.80 -19.39
N ASN A 273 -11.76 -8.84 -19.87
CA ASN A 273 -13.12 -8.73 -20.38
C ASN A 273 -14.11 -8.41 -19.24
N ASP A 274 -14.00 -9.06 -18.06
CA ASP A 274 -14.82 -8.74 -16.87
C ASP A 274 -14.62 -7.28 -16.43
N LEU A 275 -13.37 -6.81 -16.35
CA LEU A 275 -13.05 -5.43 -16.00
C LEU A 275 -13.61 -4.43 -17.04
N LEU A 276 -13.52 -4.74 -18.32
CA LEU A 276 -14.07 -3.94 -19.41
C LEU A 276 -15.60 -3.82 -19.30
N GLU A 277 -16.30 -4.95 -19.17
CA GLU A 277 -17.76 -5.00 -19.07
C GLU A 277 -18.28 -4.21 -17.87
N ARG A 278 -17.67 -4.38 -16.70
CA ARG A 278 -18.00 -3.62 -15.49
C ARG A 278 -17.75 -2.14 -15.66
N SER A 279 -16.66 -1.76 -16.32
CA SER A 279 -16.33 -0.35 -16.55
C SER A 279 -17.37 0.30 -17.48
N ILE A 280 -17.74 -0.39 -18.56
CA ILE A 280 -18.76 0.09 -19.51
C ILE A 280 -20.15 0.18 -18.85
N SER A 281 -20.49 -0.72 -17.94
CA SER A 281 -21.76 -0.65 -17.21
C SER A 281 -21.87 0.62 -16.35
N ILE A 282 -20.75 1.12 -15.83
CA ILE A 282 -20.70 2.37 -15.05
C ILE A 282 -20.64 3.58 -15.98
N ILE A 283 -19.70 3.57 -16.93
CA ILE A 283 -19.47 4.66 -17.90
C ILE A 283 -19.58 4.11 -19.33
N PRO A 284 -20.75 4.20 -19.97
CA PRO A 284 -20.96 3.62 -21.29
C PRO A 284 -19.99 4.11 -22.38
N LYS A 285 -19.47 5.33 -22.27
CA LYS A 285 -18.49 5.87 -23.22
C LYS A 285 -17.16 5.09 -23.25
N LEU A 286 -16.84 4.31 -22.21
CA LEU A 286 -15.60 3.51 -22.14
C LEU A 286 -15.58 2.40 -23.20
N LYS A 287 -16.72 2.01 -23.77
CA LYS A 287 -16.79 1.04 -24.89
C LYS A 287 -15.99 1.50 -26.13
N ASP A 288 -15.91 2.82 -26.34
CA ASP A 288 -15.26 3.44 -27.47
C ASP A 288 -13.80 3.82 -27.19
N GLN A 289 -13.32 3.58 -25.96
CA GLN A 289 -11.98 3.94 -25.52
C GLN A 289 -10.99 2.80 -25.71
N LYS A 290 -9.76 3.17 -26.10
CA LYS A 290 -8.66 2.20 -26.19
C LYS A 290 -8.21 1.76 -24.81
N ILE A 291 -8.03 0.45 -24.60
CA ILE A 291 -7.29 -0.06 -23.44
C ILE A 291 -5.80 0.16 -23.70
N LEU A 292 -5.18 0.99 -22.87
CA LEU A 292 -3.76 1.34 -22.95
C LEU A 292 -2.87 0.24 -22.40
N ARG A 293 -3.30 -0.42 -21.31
CA ARG A 293 -2.55 -1.49 -20.65
C ARG A 293 -3.44 -2.33 -19.75
N GLN A 294 -2.99 -3.56 -19.50
CA GLN A 294 -3.44 -4.45 -18.43
C GLN A 294 -2.24 -4.82 -17.57
N TRP A 295 -2.44 -4.95 -16.26
CA TRP A 295 -1.40 -5.39 -15.34
C TRP A 295 -2.01 -6.13 -14.15
N SER A 296 -1.14 -6.76 -13.36
CA SER A 296 -1.50 -7.48 -12.15
C SER A 296 -0.55 -7.16 -11.00
N GLY A 297 -0.94 -7.54 -9.80
CA GLY A 297 -0.11 -7.49 -8.61
C GLY A 297 -0.60 -8.44 -7.54
N LEU A 298 0.34 -8.91 -6.71
CA LEU A 298 0.08 -9.87 -5.63
C LEU A 298 -0.08 -9.12 -4.30
N ARG A 299 -1.32 -9.06 -3.82
CA ARG A 299 -1.61 -8.43 -2.52
C ARG A 299 -1.21 -9.36 -1.38
N PRO A 300 -0.55 -8.84 -0.33
CA PRO A 300 -0.21 -9.61 0.87
C PRO A 300 -1.45 -9.76 1.77
N ALA A 301 -2.17 -10.86 1.64
CA ALA A 301 -3.34 -11.14 2.48
C ALA A 301 -2.94 -11.93 3.72
N SER A 302 -3.11 -11.35 4.91
CA SER A 302 -3.01 -12.09 6.16
C SER A 302 -4.24 -12.98 6.38
N ILE A 303 -4.07 -14.12 7.04
CA ILE A 303 -5.16 -15.05 7.32
C ILE A 303 -6.22 -14.39 8.21
N ASN A 304 -5.81 -13.62 9.18
CA ASN A 304 -6.70 -12.93 10.13
C ASN A 304 -7.28 -11.62 9.57
N LYS A 305 -7.00 -11.28 8.31
CA LYS A 305 -7.40 -10.00 7.67
C LYS A 305 -6.81 -8.74 8.33
N GLU A 306 -5.91 -8.88 9.28
CA GLU A 306 -5.20 -7.80 9.96
C GLU A 306 -3.73 -7.78 9.54
N PRO A 307 -3.07 -6.61 9.41
CA PRO A 307 -1.66 -6.56 9.10
C PRO A 307 -0.82 -7.10 10.27
N LEU A 308 0.33 -7.67 9.94
CA LEU A 308 1.34 -8.12 10.88
C LEU A 308 2.32 -6.96 11.09
N ILE A 309 2.31 -6.34 12.27
CA ILE A 309 3.14 -5.17 12.60
C ILE A 309 3.79 -5.41 13.95
N GLY A 310 5.10 -5.62 13.99
CA GLY A 310 5.83 -5.76 15.24
C GLY A 310 6.89 -6.83 15.27
N ALA A 311 7.31 -7.22 16.48
CA ALA A 311 8.36 -8.22 16.71
C ALA A 311 7.97 -9.62 16.22
N VAL A 312 8.94 -10.40 15.74
CA VAL A 312 8.75 -11.76 15.21
C VAL A 312 9.27 -12.79 16.18
N GLY A 313 8.35 -13.54 16.80
CA GLY A 313 8.69 -14.70 17.62
C GLY A 313 9.63 -14.39 18.78
N THR A 314 10.63 -15.28 18.97
CA THR A 314 11.63 -15.22 20.05
C THR A 314 12.97 -14.64 19.60
N ILE A 315 13.09 -14.17 18.37
CA ILE A 315 14.33 -13.60 17.84
C ILE A 315 14.35 -12.10 18.13
N ALA A 316 15.20 -11.70 19.06
CA ALA A 316 15.37 -10.30 19.42
C ALA A 316 15.89 -9.48 18.22
N GLY A 317 15.35 -8.29 18.01
CA GLY A 317 15.71 -7.41 16.91
C GLY A 317 15.13 -7.76 15.53
N LEU A 318 14.30 -8.81 15.43
CA LEU A 318 13.59 -9.13 14.19
C LEU A 318 12.15 -8.61 14.25
N PHE A 319 11.76 -7.84 13.25
CA PHE A 319 10.42 -7.23 13.13
C PHE A 319 9.79 -7.54 11.78
N ILE A 320 8.46 -7.45 11.71
CA ILE A 320 7.67 -7.59 10.48
C ILE A 320 6.73 -6.41 10.31
N ASN A 321 6.54 -5.99 9.05
CA ASN A 321 5.48 -5.07 8.66
C ASN A 321 4.91 -5.51 7.30
N SER A 322 3.86 -6.33 7.33
CA SER A 322 3.27 -6.96 6.14
C SER A 322 1.82 -7.35 6.35
N GLY A 323 1.18 -7.95 5.33
CA GLY A 323 -0.20 -8.47 5.46
C GLY A 323 -1.31 -7.43 5.23
N HIS A 324 -1.01 -6.27 4.66
CA HIS A 324 -1.92 -5.12 4.49
C HIS A 324 -3.00 -5.31 3.41
N HIS A 325 -2.97 -6.42 2.66
CA HIS A 325 -3.92 -6.79 1.61
C HIS A 325 -4.16 -5.67 0.59
N ARG A 326 -5.40 -5.13 0.53
CA ARG A 326 -5.83 -4.12 -0.46
C ARG A 326 -5.38 -2.69 -0.11
N TYR A 327 -5.03 -2.42 1.15
CA TYR A 327 -4.89 -1.05 1.68
C TYR A 327 -3.48 -0.71 2.15
N GLY A 328 -2.47 -1.44 1.62
CA GLY A 328 -1.08 -1.22 2.00
C GLY A 328 -0.62 0.24 1.82
N ILE A 329 -1.02 0.90 0.75
CA ILE A 329 -0.70 2.33 0.56
C ILE A 329 -1.39 3.17 1.63
N THR A 330 -2.68 2.97 1.86
CA THR A 330 -3.44 3.74 2.86
C THR A 330 -2.88 3.54 4.27
N MET A 331 -2.55 2.31 4.64
CA MET A 331 -2.03 1.99 5.98
C MET A 331 -0.53 2.28 6.15
N ALA A 332 0.24 2.48 5.06
CA ALA A 332 1.69 2.61 5.15
C ALA A 332 2.17 3.67 6.16
N PRO A 333 1.60 4.88 6.22
CA PRO A 333 2.04 5.86 7.21
C PRO A 333 1.89 5.35 8.65
N SER A 334 0.69 4.91 9.02
CA SER A 334 0.40 4.50 10.41
C SER A 334 1.13 3.21 10.80
N SER A 335 1.21 2.23 9.89
CA SER A 335 1.92 0.98 10.17
C SER A 335 3.43 1.17 10.26
N ALA A 336 3.99 2.10 9.47
CA ALA A 336 5.40 2.45 9.55
C ALA A 336 5.74 3.17 10.87
N GLU A 337 4.91 4.12 11.31
CA GLU A 337 5.08 4.77 12.61
C GLU A 337 4.99 3.74 13.76
N GLN A 338 3.98 2.86 13.73
CA GLN A 338 3.78 1.84 14.76
C GLN A 338 4.97 0.88 14.85
N VAL A 339 5.51 0.38 13.75
CA VAL A 339 6.68 -0.50 13.78
C VAL A 339 7.95 0.26 14.16
N ALA A 340 8.06 1.53 13.74
CA ALA A 340 9.20 2.37 14.09
C ALA A 340 9.26 2.65 15.59
N ASP A 341 8.12 2.90 16.25
CA ASP A 341 8.05 3.07 17.71
C ASP A 341 8.51 1.81 18.46
N GLN A 342 8.10 0.62 17.98
CA GLN A 342 8.53 -0.65 18.58
C GLN A 342 10.04 -0.90 18.38
N ILE A 343 10.58 -0.59 17.19
CA ILE A 343 12.01 -0.71 16.90
C ILE A 343 12.81 0.27 17.77
N MET A 344 12.38 1.52 17.90
CA MET A 344 13.03 2.51 18.76
C MET A 344 13.06 2.06 20.21
N HIS A 345 11.93 1.58 20.73
CA HIS A 345 11.86 1.03 22.08
C HIS A 345 12.84 -0.12 22.28
N TYR A 346 12.88 -1.07 21.33
CA TYR A 346 13.83 -2.18 21.37
C TYR A 346 15.29 -1.71 21.39
N LEU A 347 15.67 -0.76 20.53
CA LEU A 347 17.06 -0.26 20.46
C LEU A 347 17.47 0.45 21.75
N ILE A 348 16.57 1.23 22.37
CA ILE A 348 16.84 1.93 23.65
C ILE A 348 17.03 0.92 24.79
N THR A 349 16.18 -0.10 24.87
CA THR A 349 16.25 -1.12 25.93
C THR A 349 17.43 -2.08 25.74
N ALA A 350 17.79 -2.41 24.49
CA ALA A 350 18.96 -3.24 24.20
C ALA A 350 20.29 -2.53 24.51
N ASP A 351 20.37 -1.22 24.27
CA ASP A 351 21.57 -0.41 24.59
C ASP A 351 21.64 -0.05 26.09
N ASN A 352 20.53 -0.15 26.87
CA ASN A 352 20.44 0.16 28.30
C ASN A 352 19.57 -0.86 29.08
N PRO A 353 20.10 -2.04 29.42
CA PRO A 353 19.32 -3.10 30.07
C PRO A 353 18.82 -2.75 31.49
N GLU A 354 19.24 -1.61 32.08
CA GLU A 354 18.82 -1.14 33.41
C GLU A 354 17.52 -0.30 33.40
N VAL A 355 16.91 -0.07 32.22
CA VAL A 355 15.71 0.79 32.06
C VAL A 355 14.40 -0.04 32.01
N VAL A 356 14.44 -1.33 32.31
CA VAL A 356 13.26 -2.22 32.38
C VAL A 356 12.75 -2.39 33.78
#